data_76497e95ce04f65b45a68e38d41d622e
#
_entry.id   76497e95ce04f65b45a68e38d41d622e
#
_cell.length_a   1.000
_cell.length_b   1.000
_cell.length_c   1.000
_cell.angle_alpha   90.00
_cell.angle_beta   90.00
_cell.angle_gamma   90.00
#
_symmetry.space_group_name_H-M   'P 1'
#
loop_
_entity.id
_entity.type
_entity.pdbx_description
1 polymer ?
#
loop_
_entity_poly.entity_id
_entity_poly.type
_entity_poly.pdbx_seq_one_letter_code
_entity_poly.pdbx_strand_id
1 'polypeptide(L)'
;MKAYLDQLSGELERVGIRGRLRRRILAESEDHLRGDPDALARFGSAAELANTFAAELGTRASRRAAVGAFAALAFAGVVFAISFLSAAVAGQPAPDTWSLPAQLALPLLIVAPQVSLVAGCLAVLRVVRRRETVLPSEELRVINRRTGVALLFGLVTMAALAVIALELRNEVTGWWVALTLAGTAIATPLLLIAALPTASAARLQPRIAGSAGDLFDDLGFRTDPWRFAAVVALGLGLVVFLVAAAQGDPFDGALNGAAEALACLGGFAVFGRYLSLRH
;
A
#
# COMPACT_ATOMS: atom_id res chain seq x y z
N MET A 1 -20.28 36.89 14.96
CA MET A 1 -18.98 36.62 14.29
C MET A 1 -17.97 35.96 15.22
N LYS A 2 -17.49 36.64 16.30
CA LYS A 2 -16.43 36.07 17.17
C LYS A 2 -16.82 34.71 17.77
N ALA A 3 -18.01 34.57 18.34
CA ALA A 3 -18.49 33.29 18.90
C ALA A 3 -18.50 32.13 17.85
N TYR A 4 -18.85 32.42 16.59
CA TYR A 4 -18.81 31.46 15.50
C TYR A 4 -17.38 31.03 15.16
N LEU A 5 -16.43 31.98 15.08
CA LEU A 5 -15.03 31.66 14.81
C LEU A 5 -14.38 30.88 15.95
N ASP A 6 -14.73 31.17 17.21
CA ASP A 6 -14.29 30.38 18.37
C ASP A 6 -14.83 28.94 18.32
N GLN A 7 -16.11 28.77 17.97
CA GLN A 7 -16.72 27.47 17.76
C GLN A 7 -16.06 26.73 16.58
N LEU A 8 -15.88 27.39 15.44
CA LEU A 8 -15.19 26.82 14.27
C LEU A 8 -13.78 26.39 14.60
N SER A 9 -13.04 27.19 15.40
CA SER A 9 -11.70 26.84 15.88
C SER A 9 -11.69 25.52 16.66
N GLY A 10 -12.65 25.32 17.56
CA GLY A 10 -12.80 24.08 18.34
C GLY A 10 -13.16 22.88 17.45
N GLU A 11 -14.10 23.07 16.51
CA GLU A 11 -14.50 22.02 15.58
C GLU A 11 -13.38 21.61 14.61
N LEU A 12 -12.60 22.56 14.08
CA LEU A 12 -11.42 22.28 13.26
C LEU A 12 -10.38 21.46 14.04
N GLU A 13 -10.20 21.75 15.32
CA GLU A 13 -9.27 21.01 16.18
C GLU A 13 -9.78 19.59 16.45
N ARG A 14 -11.08 19.42 16.66
CA ARG A 14 -11.75 18.14 16.83
C ARG A 14 -11.59 17.22 15.61
N VAL A 15 -11.68 17.76 14.39
CA VAL A 15 -11.45 17.02 13.14
C VAL A 15 -9.98 16.89 12.75
N GLY A 16 -9.05 17.29 13.63
CA GLY A 16 -7.61 17.11 13.44
C GLY A 16 -6.89 18.21 12.65
N ILE A 17 -7.57 19.29 12.29
CA ILE A 17 -6.98 20.46 11.60
C ILE A 17 -6.34 21.38 12.64
N ARG A 18 -5.00 21.43 12.67
CA ARG A 18 -4.22 22.15 13.70
C ARG A 18 -3.18 23.10 13.09
N GLY A 19 -2.57 23.93 13.93
CA GLY A 19 -1.40 24.75 13.61
C GLY A 19 -1.66 25.83 12.56
N ARG A 20 -0.76 25.95 11.58
CA ARG A 20 -0.82 26.99 10.53
C ARG A 20 -2.07 26.89 9.67
N LEU A 21 -2.50 25.66 9.34
CA LEU A 21 -3.66 25.43 8.49
C LEU A 21 -4.96 25.90 9.16
N ARG A 22 -5.17 25.59 10.46
CA ARG A 22 -6.30 26.10 11.24
C ARG A 22 -6.34 27.62 11.23
N ARG A 23 -5.19 28.27 11.50
CA ARG A 23 -5.11 29.74 11.51
C ARG A 23 -5.47 30.35 10.17
N ARG A 24 -5.02 29.74 9.06
CA ARG A 24 -5.33 30.20 7.72
C ARG A 24 -6.83 30.08 7.42
N ILE A 25 -7.45 28.93 7.70
CA ILE A 25 -8.90 28.72 7.51
C ILE A 25 -9.70 29.75 8.33
N LEU A 26 -9.32 29.99 9.59
CA LEU A 26 -10.00 30.98 10.44
C LEU A 26 -9.86 32.39 9.88
N ALA A 27 -8.67 32.78 9.42
CA ALA A 27 -8.45 34.09 8.82
C ALA A 27 -9.26 34.29 7.53
N GLU A 28 -9.27 33.29 6.63
CA GLU A 28 -10.07 33.31 5.40
C GLU A 28 -11.58 33.37 5.73
N SER A 29 -12.04 32.60 6.73
CA SER A 29 -13.45 32.63 7.18
C SER A 29 -13.80 33.99 7.80
N GLU A 30 -12.91 34.60 8.57
CA GLU A 30 -13.11 35.93 9.16
C GLU A 30 -13.23 37.00 8.08
N ASP A 31 -12.36 36.97 7.08
CA ASP A 31 -12.42 37.94 5.95
C ASP A 31 -13.72 37.82 5.18
N HIS A 32 -14.17 36.60 4.89
CA HIS A 32 -15.46 36.39 4.23
C HIS A 32 -16.65 36.86 5.06
N LEU A 33 -16.65 36.62 6.37
CA LEU A 33 -17.72 37.04 7.28
C LEU A 33 -17.70 38.57 7.50
N ARG A 34 -16.57 39.23 7.33
CA ARG A 34 -16.44 40.68 7.44
C ARG A 34 -16.94 41.37 6.18
N GLY A 35 -16.73 40.76 5.01
CA GLY A 35 -17.12 41.32 3.72
C GLY A 35 -18.63 41.19 3.41
N ASP A 36 -19.35 40.25 4.05
CA ASP A 36 -20.76 39.98 3.79
C ASP A 36 -21.52 39.69 5.10
N PRO A 37 -22.41 40.57 5.54
CA PRO A 37 -23.18 40.42 6.78
C PRO A 37 -24.08 39.15 6.77
N ASP A 38 -24.56 38.73 5.59
CA ASP A 38 -25.44 37.55 5.44
C ASP A 38 -24.64 36.26 5.25
N ALA A 39 -23.32 36.33 5.21
CA ALA A 39 -22.46 35.15 5.04
C ALA A 39 -22.69 34.11 6.14
N LEU A 40 -22.96 34.55 7.37
CA LEU A 40 -23.16 33.65 8.51
C LEU A 40 -24.30 32.66 8.27
N ALA A 41 -25.40 33.10 7.65
CA ALA A 41 -26.53 32.24 7.32
C ALA A 41 -26.21 31.23 6.21
N ARG A 42 -25.29 31.58 5.31
CA ARG A 42 -24.86 30.73 4.18
C ARG A 42 -23.75 29.76 4.55
N PHE A 43 -22.93 30.06 5.55
CA PHE A 43 -21.84 29.20 6.01
C PHE A 43 -22.32 27.91 6.69
N GLY A 44 -23.57 27.91 7.18
CA GLY A 44 -24.08 26.77 7.95
C GLY A 44 -23.46 26.68 9.35
N SER A 45 -23.56 25.52 9.98
CA SER A 45 -22.99 25.29 11.28
C SER A 45 -21.45 25.17 11.23
N ALA A 46 -20.75 25.63 12.27
CA ALA A 46 -19.30 25.51 12.38
C ALA A 46 -18.82 24.05 12.25
N ALA A 47 -19.62 23.10 12.74
CA ALA A 47 -19.32 21.67 12.65
C ALA A 47 -19.42 21.14 11.20
N GLU A 48 -20.43 21.55 10.43
CA GLU A 48 -20.57 21.18 9.02
C GLU A 48 -19.40 21.73 8.18
N LEU A 49 -19.07 23.00 8.39
CA LEU A 49 -17.95 23.64 7.71
C LEU A 49 -16.62 22.95 8.02
N ALA A 50 -16.35 22.64 9.29
CA ALA A 50 -15.15 21.93 9.71
C ALA A 50 -15.07 20.53 9.09
N ASN A 51 -16.18 19.79 9.04
CA ASN A 51 -16.26 18.47 8.42
C ASN A 51 -16.03 18.55 6.90
N THR A 52 -16.55 19.57 6.22
CA THR A 52 -16.32 19.81 4.78
C THR A 52 -14.84 20.04 4.49
N PHE A 53 -14.19 20.91 5.26
CA PHE A 53 -12.75 21.14 5.15
C PHE A 53 -11.94 19.85 5.42
N ALA A 54 -12.33 19.10 6.46
CA ALA A 54 -11.65 17.84 6.78
C ALA A 54 -11.77 16.82 5.66
N ALA A 55 -12.96 16.68 5.06
CA ALA A 55 -13.20 15.77 3.94
C ALA A 55 -12.38 16.18 2.70
N GLU A 56 -12.33 17.46 2.38
CA GLU A 56 -11.58 17.96 1.22
C GLU A 56 -10.07 17.80 1.41
N LEU A 57 -9.55 18.22 2.56
CA LEU A 57 -8.13 18.10 2.91
C LEU A 57 -7.72 16.63 3.02
N GLY A 58 -8.54 15.80 3.64
CA GLY A 58 -8.34 14.35 3.74
C GLY A 58 -8.30 13.70 2.35
N THR A 59 -9.20 14.10 1.46
CA THR A 59 -9.23 13.62 0.06
C THR A 59 -7.94 13.97 -0.68
N ARG A 60 -7.51 15.23 -0.60
CA ARG A 60 -6.27 15.69 -1.26
C ARG A 60 -5.04 15.01 -0.68
N ALA A 61 -4.96 14.87 0.64
CA ALA A 61 -3.85 14.21 1.32
C ALA A 61 -3.75 12.74 0.96
N SER A 62 -4.86 11.99 1.01
CA SER A 62 -4.91 10.56 0.67
C SER A 62 -4.57 10.29 -0.79
N ARG A 63 -5.04 11.15 -1.72
CA ARG A 63 -4.67 11.05 -3.14
C ARG A 63 -3.17 11.23 -3.36
N ARG A 64 -2.57 12.27 -2.78
CA ARG A 64 -1.13 12.50 -2.88
C ARG A 64 -0.32 11.36 -2.26
N ALA A 65 -0.77 10.87 -1.11
CA ALA A 65 -0.14 9.74 -0.44
C ALA A 65 -0.18 8.47 -1.30
N ALA A 66 -1.34 8.13 -1.88
CA ALA A 66 -1.48 6.94 -2.72
C ALA A 66 -0.63 7.03 -4.00
N VAL A 67 -0.62 8.18 -4.67
CA VAL A 67 0.19 8.37 -5.90
C VAL A 67 1.69 8.35 -5.57
N GLY A 68 2.12 9.04 -4.51
CA GLY A 68 3.53 9.05 -4.08
C GLY A 68 4.00 7.67 -3.64
N ALA A 69 3.16 6.94 -2.90
CA ALA A 69 3.45 5.56 -2.52
C ALA A 69 3.58 4.64 -3.74
N PHE A 70 2.67 4.77 -4.71
CA PHE A 70 2.73 3.97 -5.93
C PHE A 70 4.00 4.24 -6.75
N ALA A 71 4.44 5.49 -6.84
CA ALA A 71 5.70 5.83 -7.51
C ALA A 71 6.92 5.20 -6.80
N ALA A 72 6.95 5.24 -5.45
CA ALA A 72 8.01 4.60 -4.68
C ALA A 72 7.98 3.06 -4.83
N LEU A 73 6.78 2.47 -4.85
CA LEU A 73 6.58 1.04 -5.07
C LEU A 73 6.96 0.61 -6.50
N ALA A 74 6.67 1.42 -7.51
CA ALA A 74 7.09 1.16 -8.88
C ALA A 74 8.62 1.13 -8.99
N PHE A 75 9.32 2.07 -8.34
CA PHE A 75 10.78 2.05 -8.27
C PHE A 75 11.31 0.80 -7.56
N ALA A 76 10.75 0.45 -6.38
CA ALA A 76 11.10 -0.76 -5.65
C ALA A 76 10.83 -2.03 -6.48
N GLY A 77 9.72 -2.06 -7.22
CA GLY A 77 9.39 -3.13 -8.15
C GLY A 77 10.40 -3.29 -9.29
N VAL A 78 10.90 -2.18 -9.84
CA VAL A 78 11.97 -2.20 -10.84
C VAL A 78 13.27 -2.75 -10.25
N VAL A 79 13.67 -2.31 -9.06
CA VAL A 79 14.84 -2.85 -8.34
C VAL A 79 14.70 -4.36 -8.14
N PHE A 80 13.54 -4.80 -7.65
CA PHE A 80 13.25 -6.22 -7.45
C PHE A 80 13.33 -7.00 -8.76
N ALA A 81 12.68 -6.52 -9.83
CA ALA A 81 12.65 -7.19 -11.12
C ALA A 81 14.06 -7.31 -11.75
N ILE A 82 14.86 -6.22 -11.71
CA ILE A 82 16.22 -6.26 -12.23
C ILE A 82 17.07 -7.25 -11.42
N SER A 83 17.01 -7.21 -10.09
CA SER A 83 17.78 -8.12 -9.24
C SER A 83 17.38 -9.58 -9.46
N PHE A 84 16.08 -9.85 -9.55
CA PHE A 84 15.55 -11.20 -9.74
C PHE A 84 15.88 -11.76 -11.13
N LEU A 85 15.61 -11.00 -12.19
CA LEU A 85 15.87 -11.43 -13.57
C LEU A 85 17.36 -11.59 -13.84
N SER A 86 18.20 -10.69 -13.33
CA SER A 86 19.64 -10.80 -13.49
C SER A 86 20.22 -12.01 -12.76
N ALA A 87 19.69 -12.38 -11.58
CA ALA A 87 20.06 -13.61 -10.89
C ALA A 87 19.64 -14.87 -11.68
N ALA A 88 18.42 -14.89 -12.20
CA ALA A 88 17.91 -15.99 -12.99
C ALA A 88 18.70 -16.21 -14.29
N VAL A 89 19.04 -15.12 -15.01
CA VAL A 89 19.82 -15.19 -16.26
C VAL A 89 21.29 -15.59 -16.01
N ALA A 90 21.85 -15.18 -14.87
CA ALA A 90 23.24 -15.51 -14.53
C ALA A 90 23.43 -16.98 -14.11
N GLY A 91 22.36 -17.79 -14.02
CA GLY A 91 22.43 -19.21 -13.67
C GLY A 91 23.12 -19.44 -12.32
N GLN A 92 22.85 -18.57 -11.35
CA GLN A 92 23.53 -18.59 -10.07
C GLN A 92 23.24 -19.90 -9.32
N PRO A 93 24.27 -20.62 -8.86
CA PRO A 93 24.07 -21.82 -8.08
C PRO A 93 23.34 -21.47 -6.77
N ALA A 94 22.35 -22.27 -6.40
CA ALA A 94 21.77 -22.19 -5.08
C ALA A 94 22.82 -22.69 -4.07
N PRO A 95 23.01 -21.99 -2.92
CA PRO A 95 23.90 -22.50 -1.88
C PRO A 95 23.41 -23.87 -1.38
N ASP A 96 24.35 -24.75 -1.08
CA ASP A 96 24.04 -26.09 -0.55
C ASP A 96 23.24 -26.00 0.76
N THR A 97 23.48 -24.94 1.54
CA THR A 97 22.77 -24.67 2.79
C THR A 97 22.44 -23.21 2.92
N TRP A 98 21.14 -22.90 3.15
CA TRP A 98 20.66 -21.57 3.41
C TRP A 98 20.67 -21.27 4.90
N SER A 99 21.12 -20.09 5.30
CA SER A 99 20.96 -19.62 6.68
C SER A 99 19.47 -19.44 7.02
N LEU A 100 19.13 -19.51 8.31
CA LEU A 100 17.75 -19.31 8.75
C LEU A 100 17.13 -17.99 8.27
N PRO A 101 17.81 -16.83 8.31
CA PRO A 101 17.28 -15.59 7.73
C PRO A 101 16.95 -15.71 6.23
N ALA A 102 17.80 -16.39 5.45
CA ALA A 102 17.58 -16.57 4.01
C ALA A 102 16.40 -17.51 3.73
N GLN A 103 16.25 -18.60 4.50
CA GLN A 103 15.10 -19.49 4.42
C GLN A 103 13.77 -18.76 4.68
N LEU A 104 13.75 -17.80 5.61
CA LEU A 104 12.58 -16.97 5.88
C LEU A 104 12.38 -15.87 4.81
N ALA A 105 13.45 -15.36 4.21
CA ALA A 105 13.37 -14.32 3.19
C ALA A 105 12.84 -14.85 1.85
N LEU A 106 13.13 -16.08 1.47
CA LEU A 106 12.69 -16.66 0.20
C LEU A 106 11.17 -16.64 0.00
N PRO A 107 10.33 -17.17 0.89
CA PRO A 107 8.87 -17.09 0.74
C PRO A 107 8.37 -15.64 0.78
N LEU A 108 9.03 -14.75 1.53
CA LEU A 108 8.67 -13.34 1.54
C LEU A 108 8.95 -12.65 0.20
N LEU A 109 10.02 -13.03 -0.52
CA LEU A 109 10.31 -12.52 -1.87
C LEU A 109 9.27 -12.96 -2.91
N ILE A 110 8.57 -14.06 -2.66
CA ILE A 110 7.49 -14.52 -3.54
C ILE A 110 6.20 -13.77 -3.22
N VAL A 111 5.79 -13.70 -1.96
CA VAL A 111 4.47 -13.21 -1.55
C VAL A 111 4.43 -11.68 -1.41
N ALA A 112 5.43 -11.08 -0.80
CA ALA A 112 5.39 -9.67 -0.44
C ALA A 112 5.29 -8.72 -1.65
N PRO A 113 6.03 -8.88 -2.76
CA PRO A 113 5.91 -8.02 -3.94
C PRO A 113 4.53 -8.04 -4.54
N GLN A 114 3.87 -9.20 -4.56
CA GLN A 114 2.53 -9.38 -5.13
C GLN A 114 1.47 -8.67 -4.29
N VAL A 115 1.50 -8.86 -2.97
CA VAL A 115 0.61 -8.14 -2.04
C VAL A 115 0.82 -6.63 -2.17
N SER A 116 2.07 -6.19 -2.22
CA SER A 116 2.44 -4.79 -2.40
C SER A 116 1.88 -4.20 -3.70
N LEU A 117 2.08 -4.90 -4.82
CA LEU A 117 1.61 -4.48 -6.14
C LEU A 117 0.08 -4.41 -6.19
N VAL A 118 -0.61 -5.46 -5.77
CA VAL A 118 -2.08 -5.53 -5.79
C VAL A 118 -2.68 -4.43 -4.92
N ALA A 119 -2.22 -4.29 -3.67
CA ALA A 119 -2.73 -3.28 -2.76
C ALA A 119 -2.45 -1.85 -3.29
N GLY A 120 -1.26 -1.60 -3.83
CA GLY A 120 -0.89 -0.32 -4.44
C GLY A 120 -1.74 0.02 -5.67
N CYS A 121 -1.90 -0.92 -6.60
CA CYS A 121 -2.76 -0.75 -7.78
C CYS A 121 -4.21 -0.47 -7.39
N LEU A 122 -4.78 -1.21 -6.43
CA LEU A 122 -6.15 -1.00 -5.98
C LEU A 122 -6.35 0.37 -5.32
N ALA A 123 -5.35 0.86 -4.56
CA ALA A 123 -5.39 2.20 -3.97
C ALA A 123 -5.40 3.29 -5.06
N VAL A 124 -4.49 3.20 -6.04
CA VAL A 124 -4.38 4.19 -7.13
C VAL A 124 -5.58 4.13 -8.07
N LEU A 125 -6.05 2.95 -8.44
CA LEU A 125 -7.24 2.81 -9.30
C LEU A 125 -8.46 3.47 -8.66
N ARG A 126 -8.64 3.34 -7.34
CA ARG A 126 -9.74 3.99 -6.63
C ARG A 126 -9.60 5.51 -6.65
N VAL A 127 -8.38 6.02 -6.46
CA VAL A 127 -8.07 7.45 -6.57
C VAL A 127 -8.37 7.99 -7.97
N VAL A 128 -7.96 7.28 -9.03
CA VAL A 128 -8.14 7.70 -10.41
C VAL A 128 -9.63 7.69 -10.82
N ARG A 129 -10.37 6.64 -10.43
CA ARG A 129 -11.81 6.53 -10.74
C ARG A 129 -12.64 7.63 -10.10
N ARG A 130 -12.21 8.16 -8.95
CA ARG A 130 -12.94 9.18 -8.19
C ARG A 130 -12.20 10.51 -8.09
N ARG A 131 -11.43 10.87 -9.10
CA ARG A 131 -10.56 12.06 -9.09
C ARG A 131 -11.30 13.39 -8.93
N GLU A 132 -12.56 13.47 -9.33
CA GLU A 132 -13.34 14.72 -9.38
C GLU A 132 -14.24 14.93 -8.15
N THR A 133 -14.39 13.92 -7.27
CA THR A 133 -15.32 13.97 -6.13
C THR A 133 -14.58 14.07 -4.81
N VAL A 134 -15.14 14.77 -3.83
CA VAL A 134 -14.71 14.67 -2.43
C VAL A 134 -15.09 13.27 -1.94
N LEU A 135 -14.11 12.56 -1.36
CA LEU A 135 -14.31 11.17 -0.94
C LEU A 135 -14.91 11.11 0.47
N PRO A 136 -15.88 10.21 0.70
CA PRO A 136 -16.37 9.92 2.05
C PRO A 136 -15.24 9.41 2.95
N SER A 137 -15.37 9.62 4.27
CA SER A 137 -14.36 9.20 5.26
C SER A 137 -14.04 7.70 5.21
N GLU A 138 -15.02 6.87 4.91
CA GLU A 138 -14.84 5.42 4.74
C GLU A 138 -13.95 5.09 3.54
N GLU A 139 -14.17 5.73 2.40
CA GLU A 139 -13.33 5.52 1.22
C GLU A 139 -11.89 6.01 1.42
N LEU A 140 -11.71 7.13 2.12
CA LEU A 140 -10.39 7.62 2.49
C LEU A 140 -9.64 6.61 3.37
N ARG A 141 -10.35 5.97 4.30
CA ARG A 141 -9.80 4.93 5.16
C ARG A 141 -9.33 3.73 4.36
N VAL A 142 -10.14 3.24 3.43
CA VAL A 142 -9.79 2.15 2.53
C VAL A 142 -8.53 2.47 1.72
N ILE A 143 -8.47 3.66 1.10
CA ILE A 143 -7.31 4.09 0.31
C ILE A 143 -6.05 4.12 1.18
N ASN A 144 -6.11 4.78 2.36
CA ASN A 144 -4.96 4.91 3.24
C ASN A 144 -4.48 3.57 3.78
N ARG A 145 -5.40 2.66 4.12
CA ARG A 145 -5.09 1.32 4.58
C ARG A 145 -4.40 0.50 3.49
N ARG A 146 -4.94 0.48 2.27
CA ARG A 146 -4.33 -0.19 1.11
C ARG A 146 -2.95 0.36 0.81
N THR A 147 -2.79 1.67 0.83
CA THR A 147 -1.50 2.33 0.66
C THR A 147 -0.51 1.93 1.75
N GLY A 148 -0.95 1.87 3.01
CA GLY A 148 -0.13 1.43 4.14
C GLY A 148 0.30 -0.03 4.02
N VAL A 149 -0.62 -0.93 3.64
CA VAL A 149 -0.32 -2.35 3.38
C VAL A 149 0.68 -2.47 2.23
N ALA A 150 0.46 -1.76 1.13
CA ALA A 150 1.36 -1.79 -0.02
C ALA A 150 2.79 -1.36 0.35
N LEU A 151 2.94 -0.27 1.10
CA LEU A 151 4.24 0.22 1.57
C LEU A 151 4.91 -0.75 2.55
N LEU A 152 4.16 -1.34 3.48
CA LEU A 152 4.68 -2.33 4.41
C LEU A 152 5.26 -3.54 3.68
N PHE A 153 4.50 -4.12 2.75
CA PHE A 153 4.95 -5.27 1.97
C PHE A 153 6.06 -4.90 0.97
N GLY A 154 6.09 -3.67 0.46
CA GLY A 154 7.21 -3.14 -0.30
C GLY A 154 8.50 -3.09 0.52
N LEU A 155 8.44 -2.62 1.77
CA LEU A 155 9.57 -2.63 2.71
C LEU A 155 10.02 -4.05 3.05
N VAL A 156 9.08 -4.98 3.29
CA VAL A 156 9.38 -6.40 3.52
C VAL A 156 10.10 -7.00 2.31
N THR A 157 9.66 -6.68 1.08
CA THR A 157 10.33 -7.13 -0.15
C THR A 157 11.77 -6.63 -0.22
N MET A 158 12.01 -5.35 0.06
CA MET A 158 13.37 -4.78 0.03
C MET A 158 14.27 -5.40 1.12
N ALA A 159 13.73 -5.61 2.33
CA ALA A 159 14.48 -6.26 3.40
C ALA A 159 14.83 -7.71 3.05
N ALA A 160 13.88 -8.49 2.54
CA ALA A 160 14.13 -9.86 2.11
C ALA A 160 15.14 -9.94 0.97
N LEU A 161 15.07 -9.03 -0.01
CA LEU A 161 16.02 -8.94 -1.11
C LEU A 161 17.43 -8.61 -0.62
N ALA A 162 17.57 -7.71 0.36
CA ALA A 162 18.84 -7.38 0.97
C ALA A 162 19.44 -8.59 1.74
N VAL A 163 18.61 -9.35 2.46
CA VAL A 163 19.02 -10.56 3.16
C VAL A 163 19.57 -11.59 2.17
N ILE A 164 18.87 -11.86 1.08
CA ILE A 164 19.34 -12.79 0.05
C ILE A 164 20.63 -12.30 -0.62
N ALA A 165 20.74 -11.00 -0.93
CA ALA A 165 21.97 -10.45 -1.50
C ALA A 165 23.18 -10.58 -0.57
N LEU A 166 22.97 -10.42 0.74
CA LEU A 166 24.02 -10.62 1.74
C LEU A 166 24.41 -12.09 1.91
N GLU A 167 23.45 -13.00 1.82
CA GLU A 167 23.71 -14.45 1.89
C GLU A 167 24.57 -14.89 0.70
N LEU A 168 24.18 -14.47 -0.49
CA LEU A 168 24.83 -14.86 -1.74
C LEU A 168 26.14 -14.10 -2.03
N ARG A 169 26.56 -13.17 -1.19
CA ARG A 169 27.69 -12.26 -1.46
C ARG A 169 29.02 -12.95 -1.79
N ASN A 170 29.24 -14.17 -1.28
CA ASN A 170 30.46 -14.93 -1.51
C ASN A 170 30.36 -15.92 -2.67
N GLU A 171 29.15 -16.19 -3.17
CA GLU A 171 28.87 -17.21 -4.16
C GLU A 171 28.53 -16.61 -5.53
N VAL A 172 28.07 -15.34 -5.52
CA VAL A 172 27.60 -14.60 -6.69
C VAL A 172 28.57 -13.50 -7.08
N THR A 173 28.54 -13.11 -8.34
CA THR A 173 29.35 -12.00 -8.86
C THR A 173 29.12 -10.72 -8.07
N GLY A 174 30.19 -10.07 -7.64
CA GLY A 174 30.15 -8.90 -6.75
C GLY A 174 29.33 -7.73 -7.31
N TRP A 175 29.24 -7.57 -8.64
CA TRP A 175 28.42 -6.53 -9.27
C TRP A 175 26.93 -6.72 -8.99
N TRP A 176 26.42 -7.97 -9.00
CA TRP A 176 25.02 -8.27 -8.70
C TRP A 176 24.67 -7.90 -7.26
N VAL A 177 25.54 -8.30 -6.32
CA VAL A 177 25.37 -7.96 -4.90
C VAL A 177 25.38 -6.45 -4.71
N ALA A 178 26.35 -5.75 -5.30
CA ALA A 178 26.46 -4.29 -5.23
C ALA A 178 25.23 -3.59 -5.80
N LEU A 179 24.75 -4.02 -6.97
CA LEU A 179 23.56 -3.46 -7.63
C LEU A 179 22.31 -3.67 -6.76
N THR A 180 22.12 -4.88 -6.25
CA THR A 180 20.96 -5.24 -5.43
C THR A 180 20.95 -4.46 -4.11
N LEU A 181 22.10 -4.41 -3.41
CA LEU A 181 22.22 -3.66 -2.15
C LEU A 181 22.09 -2.14 -2.39
N ALA A 182 22.67 -1.59 -3.43
CA ALA A 182 22.49 -0.17 -3.77
C ALA A 182 21.02 0.15 -4.12
N GLY A 183 20.38 -0.70 -4.92
CA GLY A 183 18.97 -0.56 -5.25
C GLY A 183 18.06 -0.60 -4.00
N THR A 184 18.28 -1.56 -3.11
CA THR A 184 17.52 -1.66 -1.85
C THR A 184 17.81 -0.47 -0.92
N ALA A 185 19.06 -0.01 -0.85
CA ALA A 185 19.45 1.17 -0.06
C ALA A 185 18.79 2.46 -0.53
N ILE A 186 18.48 2.58 -1.82
CA ILE A 186 17.74 3.73 -2.39
C ILE A 186 16.22 3.53 -2.25
N ALA A 187 15.71 2.34 -2.55
CA ALA A 187 14.27 2.06 -2.53
C ALA A 187 13.68 2.14 -1.11
N THR A 188 14.40 1.65 -0.10
CA THR A 188 13.92 1.64 1.29
C THR A 188 13.62 3.05 1.82
N PRO A 189 14.51 4.05 1.76
CA PRO A 189 14.19 5.40 2.21
C PRO A 189 13.07 6.05 1.37
N LEU A 190 12.97 5.77 0.07
CA LEU A 190 11.85 6.26 -0.74
C LEU A 190 10.50 5.74 -0.25
N LEU A 191 10.42 4.45 0.09
CA LEU A 191 9.22 3.84 0.68
C LEU A 191 8.91 4.44 2.06
N LEU A 192 9.91 4.68 2.90
CA LEU A 192 9.74 5.32 4.21
C LEU A 192 9.27 6.77 4.08
N ILE A 193 9.83 7.54 3.14
CA ILE A 193 9.39 8.90 2.84
C ILE A 193 7.93 8.89 2.37
N ALA A 194 7.55 7.95 1.51
CA ALA A 194 6.17 7.79 1.04
C ALA A 194 5.18 7.36 2.15
N ALA A 195 5.67 6.73 3.22
CA ALA A 195 4.85 6.39 4.38
C ALA A 195 4.45 7.61 5.23
N LEU A 196 5.25 8.68 5.25
CA LEU A 196 4.96 9.88 6.03
C LEU A 196 3.65 10.57 5.64
N PRO A 197 3.37 10.90 4.35
CA PRO A 197 2.10 11.47 3.94
C PRO A 197 0.93 10.49 4.17
N THR A 198 1.13 9.19 4.04
CA THR A 198 0.11 8.17 4.32
C THR A 198 -0.28 8.20 5.81
N ALA A 199 0.70 8.24 6.71
CA ALA A 199 0.47 8.34 8.14
C ALA A 199 -0.20 9.69 8.52
N SER A 200 0.17 10.79 7.86
CA SER A 200 -0.45 12.10 8.10
C SER A 200 -1.90 12.15 7.61
N ALA A 201 -2.20 11.57 6.45
CA ALA A 201 -3.56 11.45 5.92
C ALA A 201 -4.46 10.59 6.84
N ALA A 202 -3.93 9.52 7.41
CA ALA A 202 -4.64 8.69 8.38
C ALA A 202 -5.00 9.43 9.67
N ARG A 203 -4.19 10.41 10.10
CA ARG A 203 -4.46 11.24 11.30
C ARG A 203 -5.61 12.23 11.12
N LEU A 204 -5.91 12.64 9.88
CA LEU A 204 -7.03 13.53 9.56
C LEU A 204 -8.39 12.81 9.53
N GLN A 205 -8.40 11.50 9.77
CA GLN A 205 -9.62 10.71 9.78
C GLN A 205 -10.14 10.49 11.20
N PRO A 206 -11.47 10.60 11.44
CA PRO A 206 -12.05 10.26 12.73
C PRO A 206 -11.73 8.79 13.06
N ARG A 207 -11.25 8.56 14.28
CA ARG A 207 -11.01 7.21 14.81
C ARG A 207 -12.34 6.52 15.10
N ILE A 208 -12.87 5.83 14.11
CA ILE A 208 -13.93 4.86 14.36
C ILE A 208 -13.23 3.51 14.55
N ALA A 209 -13.50 2.85 15.67
CA ALA A 209 -12.96 1.52 15.95
C ALA A 209 -13.46 0.55 14.88
N GLY A 210 -12.61 0.23 13.92
CA GLY A 210 -12.87 -0.76 12.88
C GLY A 210 -12.27 -2.10 13.29
N SER A 211 -13.00 -3.18 13.11
CA SER A 211 -12.53 -4.54 13.37
C SER A 211 -11.54 -5.00 12.29
N ALA A 212 -10.70 -5.98 12.61
CA ALA A 212 -9.76 -6.58 11.65
C ALA A 212 -10.47 -7.23 10.43
N GLY A 213 -11.78 -7.53 10.55
CA GLY A 213 -12.63 -8.05 9.47
C GLY A 213 -12.77 -7.11 8.27
N ASP A 214 -12.68 -5.79 8.49
CA ASP A 214 -12.79 -4.78 7.43
C ASP A 214 -11.70 -4.90 6.36
N LEU A 215 -10.57 -5.61 6.61
CA LEU A 215 -9.48 -5.75 5.64
C LEU A 215 -9.91 -6.55 4.41
N PHE A 216 -10.65 -7.63 4.62
CA PHE A 216 -11.13 -8.50 3.54
C PHE A 216 -12.36 -7.90 2.83
N ASP A 217 -13.24 -7.23 3.57
CA ASP A 217 -14.37 -6.49 3.00
C ASP A 217 -13.89 -5.33 2.11
N ASP A 218 -12.83 -4.64 2.52
CA ASP A 218 -12.23 -3.51 1.81
C ASP A 218 -11.48 -3.91 0.53
N LEU A 219 -10.95 -5.13 0.45
CA LEU A 219 -10.30 -5.64 -0.75
C LEU A 219 -11.29 -6.01 -1.86
N GLY A 220 -12.60 -5.87 -1.63
CA GLY A 220 -13.63 -6.22 -2.60
C GLY A 220 -13.92 -7.72 -2.69
N PHE A 221 -13.45 -8.48 -1.69
CA PHE A 221 -13.67 -9.93 -1.60
C PHE A 221 -15.12 -10.31 -1.30
N ARG A 222 -15.93 -9.33 -0.92
CA ARG A 222 -17.33 -9.55 -0.56
C ARG A 222 -18.19 -10.08 -1.71
N THR A 223 -17.77 -9.83 -2.97
CA THR A 223 -18.53 -10.28 -4.14
C THR A 223 -18.00 -11.57 -4.76
N ASP A 224 -16.69 -11.85 -4.67
CA ASP A 224 -16.15 -13.09 -5.22
C ASP A 224 -14.70 -13.39 -4.77
N PRO A 225 -14.49 -13.90 -3.55
CA PRO A 225 -13.15 -14.19 -3.01
C PRO A 225 -12.38 -15.22 -3.86
N TRP A 226 -13.09 -16.09 -4.59
CA TRP A 226 -12.49 -17.11 -5.43
C TRP A 226 -11.87 -16.56 -6.71
N ARG A 227 -12.43 -15.49 -7.29
CA ARG A 227 -11.82 -14.82 -8.46
C ARG A 227 -10.47 -14.21 -8.11
N PHE A 228 -10.38 -13.59 -6.94
CA PHE A 228 -9.10 -13.05 -6.50
C PHE A 228 -8.09 -14.17 -6.20
N ALA A 229 -8.50 -15.21 -5.46
CA ALA A 229 -7.65 -16.36 -5.19
C ALA A 229 -7.14 -17.00 -6.50
N ALA A 230 -8.02 -17.12 -7.51
CA ALA A 230 -7.65 -17.62 -8.83
C ALA A 230 -6.64 -16.70 -9.54
N VAL A 231 -6.83 -15.37 -9.51
CA VAL A 231 -5.89 -14.41 -10.13
C VAL A 231 -4.52 -14.47 -9.46
N VAL A 232 -4.47 -14.53 -8.12
CA VAL A 232 -3.21 -14.64 -7.37
C VAL A 232 -2.53 -15.98 -7.65
N ALA A 233 -3.28 -17.08 -7.63
CA ALA A 233 -2.75 -18.41 -7.88
C ALA A 233 -2.20 -18.56 -9.31
N LEU A 234 -2.93 -18.07 -10.31
CA LEU A 234 -2.49 -18.08 -11.72
C LEU A 234 -1.27 -17.16 -11.92
N GLY A 235 -1.23 -16.00 -11.25
CA GLY A 235 -0.07 -15.10 -11.28
C GLY A 235 1.19 -15.76 -10.72
N LEU A 236 1.08 -16.42 -9.57
CA LEU A 236 2.17 -17.19 -8.95
C LEU A 236 2.65 -18.33 -9.86
N GLY A 237 1.72 -19.15 -10.33
CA GLY A 237 2.04 -20.25 -11.23
C GLY A 237 2.71 -19.78 -12.52
N LEU A 238 2.27 -18.66 -13.09
CA LEU A 238 2.88 -18.07 -14.28
C LEU A 238 4.32 -17.58 -14.00
N VAL A 239 4.59 -16.97 -12.86
CA VAL A 239 5.94 -16.52 -12.50
C VAL A 239 6.87 -17.73 -12.36
N VAL A 240 6.45 -18.78 -11.67
CA VAL A 240 7.24 -20.02 -11.53
C VAL A 240 7.51 -20.66 -12.90
N PHE A 241 6.49 -20.74 -13.76
CA PHE A 241 6.62 -21.24 -15.13
C PHE A 241 7.64 -20.40 -15.94
N LEU A 242 7.53 -19.07 -15.93
CA LEU A 242 8.41 -18.20 -16.70
C LEU A 242 9.87 -18.30 -16.23
N VAL A 243 10.11 -18.43 -14.93
CA VAL A 243 11.45 -18.61 -14.37
C VAL A 243 12.05 -19.94 -14.82
N ALA A 244 11.32 -21.04 -14.70
CA ALA A 244 11.82 -22.35 -15.13
C ALA A 244 11.98 -22.45 -16.65
N ALA A 245 11.07 -21.87 -17.43
CA ALA A 245 11.19 -21.80 -18.88
C ALA A 245 12.43 -20.99 -19.32
N ALA A 246 12.76 -19.89 -18.61
CA ALA A 246 13.99 -19.12 -18.86
C ALA A 246 15.26 -19.91 -18.52
N GLN A 247 15.18 -20.89 -17.63
CA GLN A 247 16.29 -21.80 -17.28
C GLN A 247 16.42 -23.00 -18.26
N GLY A 248 15.55 -23.08 -19.27
CA GLY A 248 15.60 -24.11 -20.31
C GLY A 248 14.75 -25.38 -20.03
N ASP A 249 13.98 -25.36 -18.97
CA ASP A 249 13.10 -26.47 -18.60
C ASP A 249 11.61 -26.08 -18.54
N PRO A 250 10.95 -25.88 -19.71
CA PRO A 250 9.57 -25.40 -19.78
C PRO A 250 8.57 -26.46 -19.28
N PHE A 251 8.89 -27.75 -19.33
CA PHE A 251 7.97 -28.81 -18.89
C PHE A 251 7.91 -28.88 -17.36
N ASP A 252 9.05 -28.91 -16.68
CA ASP A 252 9.12 -28.85 -15.22
C ASP A 252 8.61 -27.50 -14.69
N GLY A 253 8.83 -26.42 -15.42
CA GLY A 253 8.24 -25.11 -15.14
C GLY A 253 6.73 -25.13 -15.16
N ALA A 254 6.10 -25.80 -16.13
CA ALA A 254 4.65 -25.92 -16.20
C ALA A 254 4.10 -26.77 -15.04
N LEU A 255 4.78 -27.86 -14.71
CA LEU A 255 4.38 -28.73 -13.60
C LEU A 255 4.49 -28.02 -12.25
N ASN A 256 5.63 -27.39 -11.99
CA ASN A 256 5.86 -26.64 -10.74
C ASN A 256 4.95 -25.42 -10.63
N GLY A 257 4.73 -24.68 -11.72
CA GLY A 257 3.79 -23.56 -11.77
C GLY A 257 2.35 -23.96 -11.49
N ALA A 258 1.92 -25.10 -12.04
CA ALA A 258 0.59 -25.67 -11.75
C ALA A 258 0.46 -26.12 -10.29
N ALA A 259 1.49 -26.79 -9.75
CA ALA A 259 1.52 -27.22 -8.36
C ALA A 259 1.44 -26.03 -7.40
N GLU A 260 2.18 -24.96 -7.67
CA GLU A 260 2.17 -23.72 -6.86
C GLU A 260 0.81 -23.03 -6.91
N ALA A 261 0.20 -22.92 -8.09
CA ALA A 261 -1.15 -22.37 -8.25
C ALA A 261 -2.19 -23.18 -7.46
N LEU A 262 -2.12 -24.51 -7.52
CA LEU A 262 -3.01 -25.38 -6.74
C LEU A 262 -2.77 -25.30 -5.24
N ALA A 263 -1.52 -25.21 -4.78
CA ALA A 263 -1.18 -25.03 -3.37
C ALA A 263 -1.70 -23.69 -2.85
N CYS A 264 -1.58 -22.63 -3.65
CA CYS A 264 -2.11 -21.31 -3.32
C CYS A 264 -3.65 -21.33 -3.19
N LEU A 265 -4.37 -21.93 -4.15
CA LEU A 265 -5.82 -22.11 -4.10
C LEU A 265 -6.26 -22.94 -2.90
N GLY A 266 -5.54 -24.03 -2.61
CA GLY A 266 -5.77 -24.88 -1.44
C GLY A 266 -5.60 -24.10 -0.12
N GLY A 267 -4.54 -23.30 -0.01
CA GLY A 267 -4.31 -22.41 1.12
C GLY A 267 -5.44 -21.39 1.32
N PHE A 268 -5.91 -20.77 0.24
CA PHE A 268 -7.07 -19.87 0.28
C PHE A 268 -8.35 -20.57 0.70
N ALA A 269 -8.58 -21.81 0.22
CA ALA A 269 -9.75 -22.60 0.60
C ALA A 269 -9.77 -22.93 2.10
N VAL A 270 -8.63 -23.40 2.63
CA VAL A 270 -8.47 -23.72 4.06
C VAL A 270 -8.64 -22.46 4.91
N PHE A 271 -8.03 -21.34 4.52
CA PHE A 271 -8.12 -20.07 5.23
C PHE A 271 -9.53 -19.50 5.18
N GLY A 272 -10.19 -19.54 4.03
CA GLY A 272 -11.58 -19.11 3.87
C GLY A 272 -12.53 -19.93 4.73
N ARG A 273 -12.34 -21.26 4.80
CA ARG A 273 -13.10 -22.16 5.66
C ARG A 273 -12.85 -21.87 7.15
N TYR A 274 -11.61 -21.62 7.54
CA TYR A 274 -11.26 -21.26 8.92
C TYR A 274 -11.94 -19.95 9.36
N LEU A 275 -12.00 -18.94 8.48
CA LEU A 275 -12.67 -17.67 8.77
C LEU A 275 -14.20 -17.83 8.84
N SER A 276 -14.80 -18.67 7.96
CA SER A 276 -16.25 -18.93 7.98
C SER A 276 -16.74 -19.72 9.20
N LEU A 277 -15.84 -20.45 9.86
CA LEU A 277 -16.17 -21.17 11.10
C LEU A 277 -16.15 -20.30 12.37
N ARG A 278 -15.68 -19.04 12.26
CA ARG A 278 -15.64 -18.07 13.37
C ARG A 278 -16.82 -17.08 13.39
N HIS A 279 -17.74 -17.17 12.45
CA HIS A 279 -19.02 -16.48 12.42
C HIS A 279 -20.17 -17.46 12.54
#